data_ee54a287f7a82eef0bf6cf4f33c2b6cd
#
_entry.id   ee54a287f7a82eef0bf6cf4f33c2b6cd
#
_cell.length_a   1.000
_cell.length_b   1.000
_cell.length_c   1.000
_cell.angle_alpha   90.00
_cell.angle_beta   90.00
_cell.angle_gamma   90.00
#
_symmetry.space_group_name_H-M   'P 1'
#
loop_
_entity.id
_entity.type
_entity.pdbx_description
1 polymer ?
#
loop_
_entity_poly.entity_id
_entity_poly.type
_entity_poly.pdbx_seq_one_letter_code
_entity_poly.pdbx_strand_id
1 'polypeptide(L)'
;MARSGMAVLAALGMAAGAGVARADVIDGAWCDAASGRLTIDGPAIVTPAGTATTGQYSRHYFSYVVPDGEAGAGTTVEMRLLNEQTMQRRAGPGAAVETWHRCTPAVSLRLPAPTARPG
;
A
#
# COMPACT_ATOMS: atom_id res chain seq x y z
N MET A 1 -44.10 36.36 -13.19
CA MET A 1 -43.77 36.18 -13.17
C MET A 1 -42.86 35.58 -12.98
N ALA A 2 -42.36 35.21 -12.88
CA ALA A 2 -41.63 34.76 -12.68
C ALA A 2 -40.67 34.18 -12.64
N ARG A 3 -40.17 33.94 -12.45
CA ARG A 3 -39.37 33.53 -12.40
C ARG A 3 -38.53 32.92 -12.08
N SER A 4 -37.98 32.55 -11.97
CA SER A 4 -37.28 32.16 -11.71
C SER A 4 -36.34 31.50 -11.55
N GLY A 5 -35.88 31.23 -11.49
CA GLY A 5 -35.06 30.76 -11.29
C GLY A 5 -34.19 30.08 -11.22
N MET A 6 -33.52 29.76 -11.05
CA MET A 6 -32.79 29.26 -10.93
C MET A 6 -31.83 28.67 -10.70
N ALA A 7 -31.39 28.29 -10.59
CA ALA A 7 -30.64 27.81 -10.40
C ALA A 7 -29.69 27.20 -10.32
N VAL A 8 -29.11 26.89 -10.19
CA VAL A 8 -28.31 26.41 -10.02
C VAL A 8 -27.37 25.79 -9.82
N LEU A 9 -26.77 25.39 -9.68
CA LEU A 9 -25.97 24.90 -9.45
C LEU A 9 -25.04 24.24 -9.32
N ALA A 10 -24.63 23.93 -9.16
CA ALA A 10 -23.88 23.41 -9.04
C ALA A 10 -22.93 22.80 -8.86
N ALA A 11 -22.43 22.48 -8.73
CA ALA A 11 -21.63 22.02 -8.45
C ALA A 11 -20.70 21.37 -8.36
N LEU A 12 -20.18 21.06 -8.26
CA LEU A 12 -19.42 20.56 -8.07
C LEU A 12 -18.49 19.95 -7.85
N GLY A 13 -18.08 19.70 -7.69
CA GLY A 13 -17.26 19.25 -7.41
C GLY A 13 -16.38 18.53 -7.41
N MET A 14 -15.80 18.24 -7.33
CA MET A 14 -15.05 17.71 -7.28
C MET A 14 -14.20 17.10 -6.95
N ALA A 15 -13.89 16.76 -6.92
CA ALA A 15 -13.26 16.22 -6.52
C ALA A 15 -12.23 15.73 -6.57
N ALA A 16 -11.96 15.44 -6.58
CA ALA A 16 -11.21 15.06 -6.52
C ALA A 16 -10.16 14.66 -6.19
N GLY A 17 -9.61 14.64 -6.27
CA GLY A 17 -8.52 14.48 -5.85
C GLY A 17 -8.00 13.47 -5.41
N ALA A 18 -8.13 13.22 -5.37
CA ALA A 18 -7.79 12.32 -4.83
C ALA A 18 -6.66 11.75 -4.89
N GLY A 19 -6.35 11.01 -4.60
CA GLY A 19 -5.35 10.28 -4.69
C GLY A 19 -4.12 10.67 -4.40
N VAL A 20 -3.87 11.57 -4.12
CA VAL A 20 -2.72 11.90 -3.99
C VAL A 20 -2.09 11.66 -2.86
N ALA A 21 -2.59 11.60 -1.94
CA ALA A 21 -1.92 11.59 -0.78
C ALA A 21 -1.21 10.41 -0.35
N ARG A 22 -1.06 9.42 -1.09
CA ARG A 22 -0.42 8.30 -0.61
C ARG A 22 1.04 8.39 -0.54
N ALA A 23 1.63 9.44 -0.99
CA ALA A 23 3.06 9.53 -1.07
C ALA A 23 3.75 9.36 0.26
N ASP A 24 3.20 9.86 1.33
CA ASP A 24 3.89 9.80 2.60
C ASP A 24 3.15 8.95 3.62
N VAL A 25 2.49 7.91 3.17
CA VAL A 25 1.87 6.97 4.09
C VAL A 25 2.38 5.57 3.80
N ILE A 26 2.36 4.75 4.81
CA ILE A 26 2.87 3.40 4.67
C ILE A 26 1.92 2.48 3.91
N ASP A 27 0.72 2.93 3.63
CA ASP A 27 -0.23 2.14 2.85
C ASP A 27 0.32 1.82 1.47
N GLY A 28 -0.07 0.72 0.92
CA GLY A 28 0.26 0.36 -0.44
C GLY A 28 0.95 -0.98 -0.54
N ALA A 29 1.50 -1.27 -1.69
CA ALA A 29 2.16 -2.53 -1.97
C ALA A 29 3.67 -2.37 -1.82
N TRP A 30 4.26 -3.27 -1.06
CA TRP A 30 5.69 -3.26 -0.79
C TRP A 30 6.31 -4.56 -1.26
N CYS A 31 7.47 -4.48 -1.85
CA CYS A 31 8.15 -5.62 -2.45
C CYS A 31 9.57 -5.75 -1.96
N ASP A 32 10.01 -7.00 -1.83
CA ASP A 32 11.40 -7.31 -1.50
C ASP A 32 11.76 -8.57 -2.27
N ALA A 33 12.88 -8.55 -2.96
CA ALA A 33 13.26 -9.65 -3.82
C ALA A 33 13.38 -10.97 -3.08
N ALA A 34 13.80 -10.94 -1.85
CA ALA A 34 13.98 -12.17 -1.09
C ALA A 34 12.74 -12.61 -0.33
N SER A 35 11.92 -11.65 0.10
CA SER A 35 10.82 -11.95 1.00
C SER A 35 9.44 -11.85 0.38
N GLY A 36 9.34 -11.34 -0.83
CA GLY A 36 8.06 -11.34 -1.53
C GLY A 36 7.35 -10.00 -1.52
N ARG A 37 6.06 -10.03 -1.24
CA ARG A 37 5.24 -8.85 -1.37
C ARG A 37 4.22 -8.80 -0.23
N LEU A 38 3.95 -7.60 0.23
CA LEU A 38 2.89 -7.39 1.21
C LEU A 38 2.10 -6.15 0.81
N THR A 39 0.90 -6.01 1.31
CA THR A 39 0.10 -4.81 1.06
C THR A 39 -0.49 -4.33 2.38
N ILE A 40 -0.57 -3.02 2.54
CA ILE A 40 -1.12 -2.37 3.73
C ILE A 40 -2.24 -1.44 3.29
N ASP A 41 -3.37 -1.53 3.98
CA ASP A 41 -4.50 -0.67 3.71
C ASP A 41 -5.08 -0.29 5.08
N GLY A 42 -4.62 0.83 5.62
CA GLY A 42 -4.96 1.21 6.98
C GLY A 42 -4.52 0.10 7.92
N PRO A 43 -5.35 -0.34 8.84
CA PRO A 43 -4.96 -1.41 9.77
C PRO A 43 -4.96 -2.80 9.15
N ALA A 44 -5.42 -2.95 7.91
CA ALA A 44 -5.45 -4.25 7.25
C ALA A 44 -4.15 -4.52 6.51
N ILE A 45 -3.67 -5.73 6.56
CA ILE A 45 -2.46 -6.12 5.87
C ILE A 45 -2.62 -7.50 5.26
N VAL A 46 -2.04 -7.71 4.08
CA VAL A 46 -1.85 -9.04 3.53
C VAL A 46 -0.37 -9.31 3.68
N THR A 47 -0.03 -10.32 4.45
CA THR A 47 1.36 -10.61 4.82
C THR A 47 2.13 -11.18 3.64
N PRO A 48 3.46 -11.26 3.71
CA PRO A 48 4.22 -11.90 2.65
C PRO A 48 3.81 -13.34 2.36
N ALA A 49 3.29 -14.02 3.36
CA ALA A 49 2.81 -15.38 3.15
C ALA A 49 1.41 -15.43 2.56
N GLY A 50 0.78 -14.27 2.38
CA GLY A 50 -0.52 -14.21 1.75
C GLY A 50 -1.72 -14.20 2.69
N THR A 51 -1.49 -14.03 3.97
CA THR A 51 -2.58 -14.05 4.95
C THR A 51 -3.12 -12.64 5.18
N ALA A 52 -4.43 -12.50 5.15
CA ALA A 52 -5.05 -11.22 5.48
C ALA A 52 -5.25 -11.14 6.98
N THR A 53 -4.77 -10.09 7.59
CA THR A 53 -4.92 -9.88 9.02
C THR A 53 -4.92 -8.39 9.31
N THR A 54 -4.88 -8.00 10.57
CA THR A 54 -4.87 -6.60 10.96
C THR A 54 -3.75 -6.34 11.93
N GLY A 55 -3.40 -5.09 12.07
CA GLY A 55 -2.33 -4.70 12.98
C GLY A 55 -2.52 -3.29 13.48
N GLN A 56 -1.45 -2.73 14.03
CA GLN A 56 -1.45 -1.38 14.56
C GLN A 56 -0.93 -0.45 13.47
N TYR A 57 -1.75 0.49 13.08
CA TYR A 57 -1.47 1.35 11.94
C TYR A 57 -1.28 2.80 12.36
N SER A 58 -0.30 3.44 11.78
CA SER A 58 -0.26 4.89 11.77
C SER A 58 0.33 5.27 10.41
N ARG A 59 0.35 6.55 10.12
CA ARG A 59 0.74 7.01 8.82
C ARG A 59 2.09 6.50 8.37
N HIS A 60 3.05 6.43 9.27
CA HIS A 60 4.41 6.06 8.91
C HIS A 60 4.87 4.76 9.58
N TYR A 61 3.95 4.03 10.18
CA TYR A 61 4.36 2.89 10.98
C TYR A 61 3.26 1.82 10.98
N PHE A 62 3.66 0.59 10.96
CA PHE A 62 2.73 -0.52 11.05
C PHE A 62 3.37 -1.65 11.82
N SER A 63 2.61 -2.31 12.69
CA SER A 63 3.10 -3.53 13.32
C SER A 63 1.99 -4.55 13.34
N TYR A 64 2.34 -5.81 13.27
CA TYR A 64 1.36 -6.87 13.38
C TYR A 64 1.98 -8.10 14.00
N VAL A 65 1.13 -8.97 14.52
CA VAL A 65 1.58 -10.25 15.07
C VAL A 65 1.44 -11.28 13.96
N VAL A 66 2.48 -12.03 13.71
CA VAL A 66 2.48 -13.03 12.64
C VAL A 66 1.39 -14.04 12.93
N PRO A 67 0.48 -14.28 11.97
CA PRO A 67 -0.64 -15.18 12.20
C PRO A 67 -0.21 -16.63 12.38
N ASP A 68 -1.07 -17.40 13.03
CA ASP A 68 -0.84 -18.81 13.18
C ASP A 68 -0.76 -19.42 11.79
N GLY A 69 0.07 -20.37 11.63
CA GLY A 69 0.24 -21.02 10.32
C GLY A 69 1.38 -20.47 9.51
N GLU A 70 1.92 -19.32 9.92
CA GLU A 70 3.09 -18.79 9.23
C GLU A 70 4.32 -19.01 10.08
N ALA A 71 5.48 -19.06 9.44
CA ALA A 71 6.72 -19.17 10.18
C ALA A 71 6.89 -17.96 11.07
N GLY A 72 7.22 -18.17 12.32
CA GLY A 72 7.35 -17.09 13.26
C GLY A 72 6.04 -16.66 13.91
N ALA A 73 5.00 -17.48 13.81
CA ALA A 73 3.70 -17.16 14.39
C ALA A 73 3.85 -16.65 15.82
N GLY A 74 3.14 -15.59 16.12
CA GLY A 74 3.20 -14.97 17.44
C GLY A 74 4.25 -13.88 17.59
N THR A 75 5.13 -13.73 16.63
CA THR A 75 6.16 -12.72 16.67
C THR A 75 5.59 -11.39 16.17
N THR A 76 6.02 -10.29 16.75
CA THR A 76 5.58 -8.98 16.29
C THR A 76 6.54 -8.46 15.22
N VAL A 77 5.98 -8.12 14.06
CA VAL A 77 6.73 -7.52 12.96
C VAL A 77 6.51 -6.02 13.02
N GLU A 78 7.57 -5.25 12.86
CA GLU A 78 7.48 -3.80 12.87
C GLU A 78 7.96 -3.23 11.54
N MET A 79 7.24 -2.23 11.04
CA MET A 79 7.59 -1.60 9.77
C MET A 79 7.53 -0.09 9.94
N ARG A 80 8.48 0.59 9.31
CA ARG A 80 8.57 2.03 9.39
C ARG A 80 8.83 2.62 8.03
N LEU A 81 8.04 3.60 7.65
CA LEU A 81 8.24 4.30 6.39
C LEU A 81 9.45 5.22 6.51
N LEU A 82 10.36 5.16 5.57
CA LEU A 82 11.50 6.07 5.53
C LEU A 82 11.24 7.21 4.55
N ASN A 83 10.64 6.90 3.42
CA ASN A 83 10.26 7.90 2.43
C ASN A 83 9.22 7.26 1.52
N GLU A 84 8.79 7.96 0.48
CA GLU A 84 7.71 7.46 -0.35
C GLU A 84 7.97 6.11 -0.98
N GLN A 85 9.22 5.76 -1.18
CA GLN A 85 9.57 4.56 -1.93
C GLN A 85 10.15 3.46 -1.07
N THR A 86 10.46 3.73 0.18
CA THR A 86 11.27 2.82 0.99
C THR A 86 10.73 2.70 2.41
N MET A 87 10.67 1.49 2.91
CA MET A 87 10.35 1.28 4.31
C MET A 87 11.26 0.20 4.88
N GLN A 88 11.40 0.18 6.18
CA GLN A 88 12.15 -0.86 6.87
C GLN A 88 11.21 -1.79 7.59
N ARG A 89 11.57 -3.07 7.61
CA ARG A 89 10.77 -4.09 8.26
C ARG A 89 11.69 -4.94 9.12
N ARG A 90 11.25 -5.22 10.33
CA ARG A 90 11.98 -6.13 11.21
C ARG A 90 11.01 -7.22 11.66
N ALA A 91 11.35 -8.46 11.39
CA ALA A 91 10.47 -9.58 11.63
C ALA A 91 10.63 -10.15 13.03
N GLY A 92 10.75 -9.29 14.01
CA GLY A 92 10.83 -9.71 15.40
C GLY A 92 12.00 -9.07 16.11
N PRO A 93 11.98 -9.08 17.44
CA PRO A 93 13.08 -8.51 18.21
C PRO A 93 14.37 -9.24 17.89
N GLY A 94 15.41 -8.50 17.65
CA GLY A 94 16.68 -9.12 17.34
C GLY A 94 16.86 -9.56 15.91
N ALA A 95 15.81 -9.48 15.10
CA ALA A 95 15.95 -9.84 13.69
C ALA A 95 16.62 -8.69 12.94
N ALA A 96 17.24 -9.02 11.83
CA ALA A 96 17.88 -8.01 11.00
C ALA A 96 16.81 -7.12 10.39
N VAL A 97 17.13 -5.85 10.20
CA VAL A 97 16.24 -4.91 9.55
C VAL A 97 16.31 -5.15 8.05
N GLU A 98 15.17 -5.26 7.41
CA GLU A 98 15.07 -5.45 5.97
C GLU A 98 14.61 -4.14 5.35
N THR A 99 15.07 -3.85 4.15
CA THR A 99 14.61 -2.67 3.41
C THR A 99 13.70 -3.14 2.30
N TRP A 100 12.49 -2.59 2.29
CA TRP A 100 11.49 -2.93 1.29
C TRP A 100 11.19 -1.70 0.44
N HIS A 101 10.80 -1.93 -0.79
CA HIS A 101 10.53 -0.84 -1.73
C HIS A 101 9.12 -0.96 -2.28
N ARG A 102 8.57 0.13 -2.75
CA ARG A 102 7.27 0.10 -3.39
C ARG A 102 7.34 -0.88 -4.56
N CYS A 103 6.31 -1.67 -4.72
CA CYS A 103 6.25 -2.54 -5.86
C CYS A 103 6.11 -1.73 -7.13
N THR A 104 6.72 -2.19 -8.20
CA THR A 104 6.61 -1.52 -9.46
C THR A 104 5.18 -1.66 -9.98
N PRO A 105 4.57 -0.61 -10.43
CA PRO A 105 3.23 -0.70 -10.95
C PRO A 105 3.17 -1.64 -12.14
N ALA A 106 2.20 -2.49 -12.12
CA ALA A 106 2.10 -3.43 -13.18
C ALA A 106 1.80 -2.82 -14.50
N VAL A 107 1.21 -1.70 -14.48
CA VAL A 107 0.85 -1.10 -15.70
C VAL A 107 1.99 -0.94 -16.58
N SER A 108 3.11 -0.80 -16.04
CA SER A 108 4.20 -0.52 -16.89
C SER A 108 4.46 -1.64 -17.80
N LEU A 109 3.90 -2.71 -17.56
CA LEU A 109 4.15 -3.70 -18.37
C LEU A 109 3.44 -3.68 -19.49
N ARG A 110 2.60 -3.25 -19.52
CA ARG A 110 1.87 -3.34 -20.52
C ARG A 110 2.23 -2.87 -21.60
N LEU A 111 2.52 -2.79 -21.83
CA LEU A 111 2.78 -2.27 -22.71
C LEU A 111 3.31 -2.83 -23.66
N PRO A 112 3.52 -3.14 -23.80
CA PRO A 112 4.02 -3.50 -24.56
C PRO A 112 3.80 -3.93 -25.57
N ALA A 113 3.70 -3.98 -25.55
CA ALA A 113 3.57 -4.33 -26.18
C ALA A 113 3.40 -4.75 -27.08
N PRO A 114 3.25 -4.80 -27.20
CA PRO A 114 2.97 -5.29 -27.80
C PRO A 114 3.12 -5.52 -28.81
N THR A 115 3.05 -5.44 -28.86
CA THR A 115 3.01 -5.63 -29.52
C THR A 115 3.13 -5.94 -30.43
N ALA A 116 3.11 -5.98 -30.60
CA ALA A 116 3.16 -6.28 -31.27
C ALA A 116 3.50 -6.61 -32.22
N ARG A 117 3.59 -6.90 -32.63
CA ARG A 117 3.92 -7.22 -33.42
C ARG A 117 3.81 -7.70 -34.29
N PRO A 118 3.91 -7.63 -34.67
CA PRO A 118 3.72 -7.97 -35.51
C PRO A 118 4.06 -8.59 -36.18
N GLY A 119 3.97 -8.65 -36.21
CA GLY A 119 4.17 -9.30 -36.69
C GLY A 119 4.69 -9.57 -37.37
#